data_a5956700b968a3f855c519439ddf78fb
#
_entry.id   a5956700b968a3f855c519439ddf78fb
#
_cell.length_a   1.000
_cell.length_b   1.000
_cell.length_c   1.000
_cell.angle_alpha   90.00
_cell.angle_beta   90.00
_cell.angle_gamma   90.00
#
_symmetry.space_group_name_H-M   'P 1'
#
loop_
_entity.id
_entity.type
_entity.pdbx_description
1 polymer ?
#
loop_
_entity_poly.entity_id
_entity_poly.type
_entity_poly.pdbx_seq_one_letter_code
_entity_poly.pdbx_strand_id
1 'polypeptide(L)'
;GTSGMWGDVGHHTVLNGPRYRGLVEDIFLKGRLSDDMSLYVHRPSVTDPTCAPEGGDTFYALSPVPHLGHGAQVPDWAEIGESYRQKVQAVLEEQLLPGLGEHLTASEMFTPETFRDRYLSPHGAGFSIEPRILQSAWFRPHNVSEEAEGLYLAGAGTHPGAGLPGVISSAEVLAQLVPD
;
A
#
# COMPACT_ATOMS: atom_id res chain seq x y z
N GLY A 1 -7.63 -8.94 -11.52
CA GLY A 1 -8.55 -10.06 -11.72
C GLY A 1 -8.03 -11.00 -12.79
N THR A 2 -8.24 -12.29 -12.60
CA THR A 2 -7.75 -13.34 -13.50
C THR A 2 -8.83 -14.34 -13.84
N SER A 3 -8.68 -15.03 -14.99
CA SER A 3 -9.48 -16.18 -15.42
C SER A 3 -8.88 -17.53 -15.00
N GLY A 4 -7.77 -17.53 -14.28
CA GLY A 4 -7.09 -18.70 -13.75
C GLY A 4 -6.98 -18.64 -12.24
N MET A 5 -6.64 -19.79 -11.62
CA MET A 5 -6.48 -19.95 -10.18
C MET A 5 -5.11 -20.56 -9.85
N TRP A 6 -4.49 -20.11 -8.76
CA TRP A 6 -3.21 -20.62 -8.25
C TRP A 6 -3.37 -21.21 -6.85
N GLY A 7 -3.63 -22.52 -6.78
CA GLY A 7 -3.96 -23.23 -5.53
C GLY A 7 -2.93 -23.12 -4.41
N ASP A 8 -1.66 -22.98 -4.74
CA ASP A 8 -0.56 -22.94 -3.78
C ASP A 8 -0.26 -21.52 -3.23
N VAL A 9 -1.00 -20.49 -3.69
CA VAL A 9 -0.81 -19.12 -3.23
C VAL A 9 -1.75 -18.81 -2.06
N GLY A 10 -1.18 -18.50 -0.90
CA GLY A 10 -1.93 -18.17 0.31
C GLY A 10 -2.60 -16.80 0.24
N HIS A 11 -3.43 -16.51 1.26
CA HIS A 11 -4.12 -15.22 1.41
C HIS A 11 -3.15 -14.04 1.43
N HIS A 12 -2.01 -14.20 2.13
CA HIS A 12 -0.93 -13.22 2.18
C HIS A 12 0.39 -13.87 1.79
N THR A 13 1.11 -13.26 0.87
CA THR A 13 2.43 -13.71 0.42
C THR A 13 3.39 -12.52 0.36
N VAL A 14 4.61 -12.71 0.82
CA VAL A 14 5.68 -11.71 0.71
C VAL A 14 6.79 -12.29 -0.15
N LEU A 15 7.11 -11.62 -1.23
CA LEU A 15 8.27 -11.91 -2.09
C LEU A 15 9.39 -10.93 -1.70
N ASN A 16 10.48 -11.44 -1.17
CA ASN A 16 11.65 -10.63 -0.83
C ASN A 16 12.63 -10.60 -2.00
N GLY A 17 12.94 -9.40 -2.47
CA GLY A 17 14.02 -9.21 -3.43
C GLY A 17 15.41 -9.50 -2.82
N PRO A 18 16.41 -9.75 -3.66
CA PRO A 18 17.75 -10.15 -3.22
C PRO A 18 18.49 -9.08 -2.41
N ARG A 19 18.13 -7.82 -2.59
CA ARG A 19 18.76 -6.66 -1.93
C ARG A 19 17.81 -5.96 -0.96
N TYR A 20 16.99 -6.67 -0.21
CA TYR A 20 15.95 -6.07 0.64
C TYR A 20 16.39 -4.82 1.42
N ARG A 21 17.56 -4.86 2.10
CA ARG A 21 18.09 -3.67 2.81
C ARG A 21 18.42 -2.54 1.84
N GLY A 22 19.05 -2.84 0.71
CA GLY A 22 19.38 -1.85 -0.32
C GLY A 22 18.12 -1.22 -0.94
N LEU A 23 17.07 -2.00 -1.14
CA LEU A 23 15.78 -1.53 -1.59
C LEU A 23 15.17 -0.50 -0.59
N VAL A 24 15.18 -0.84 0.69
CA VAL A 24 14.69 0.06 1.76
C VAL A 24 15.50 1.35 1.80
N GLU A 25 16.84 1.28 1.71
CA GLU A 25 17.70 2.46 1.63
C GLU A 25 17.43 3.31 0.39
N ASP A 26 17.26 2.68 -0.77
CA ASP A 26 16.97 3.38 -2.02
C ASP A 26 15.64 4.14 -1.93
N ILE A 27 14.60 3.54 -1.36
CA ILE A 27 13.28 4.15 -1.22
C ILE A 27 13.27 5.25 -0.14
N PHE A 28 13.69 4.95 1.08
CA PHE A 28 13.46 5.82 2.24
C PHE A 28 14.58 6.84 2.48
N LEU A 29 15.82 6.52 2.11
CA LEU A 29 16.94 7.44 2.32
C LEU A 29 17.33 8.19 1.06
N LYS A 30 17.27 7.55 -0.11
CA LYS A 30 17.71 8.15 -1.37
C LYS A 30 16.55 8.65 -2.23
N GLY A 31 15.31 8.25 -1.94
CA GLY A 31 14.12 8.66 -2.69
C GLY A 31 14.11 8.21 -4.14
N ARG A 32 14.75 7.09 -4.45
CA ARG A 32 14.84 6.57 -5.81
C ARG A 32 14.17 5.21 -5.96
N LEU A 33 13.64 4.96 -7.15
CA LEU A 33 13.13 3.65 -7.52
C LEU A 33 14.30 2.67 -7.68
N SER A 34 14.20 1.49 -7.09
CA SER A 34 15.21 0.45 -7.18
C SER A 34 14.99 -0.42 -8.42
N ASP A 35 16.07 -1.06 -8.90
CA ASP A 35 16.00 -2.04 -10.01
C ASP A 35 15.48 -3.40 -9.56
N ASP A 36 15.67 -3.76 -8.29
CA ASP A 36 15.05 -4.91 -7.65
C ASP A 36 13.79 -4.51 -6.88
N MET A 37 12.92 -5.47 -6.63
CA MET A 37 11.70 -5.20 -5.90
C MET A 37 11.38 -6.31 -4.89
N SER A 38 10.72 -5.92 -3.81
CA SER A 38 10.03 -6.82 -2.91
C SER A 38 8.54 -6.54 -3.01
N LEU A 39 7.72 -7.57 -3.04
CA LEU A 39 6.29 -7.45 -3.25
C LEU A 39 5.52 -8.05 -2.08
N TYR A 40 4.47 -7.38 -1.66
CA TYR A 40 3.41 -7.98 -0.86
C TYR A 40 2.25 -8.32 -1.79
N VAL A 41 1.76 -9.55 -1.70
CA VAL A 41 0.64 -10.03 -2.50
C VAL A 41 -0.48 -10.49 -1.58
N HIS A 42 -1.67 -9.98 -1.81
CA HIS A 42 -2.89 -10.33 -1.12
C HIS A 42 -3.85 -11.02 -2.11
N ARG A 43 -4.33 -12.20 -1.75
CA ARG A 43 -5.29 -12.99 -2.52
C ARG A 43 -6.55 -13.22 -1.68
N PRO A 44 -7.53 -12.28 -1.69
CA PRO A 44 -8.74 -12.40 -0.88
C PRO A 44 -9.62 -13.58 -1.28
N SER A 45 -9.64 -13.94 -2.57
CA SER A 45 -10.47 -15.00 -3.12
C SER A 45 -10.21 -16.40 -2.53
N VAL A 46 -9.03 -16.65 -1.94
CA VAL A 46 -8.75 -17.92 -1.25
C VAL A 46 -9.55 -18.07 0.05
N THR A 47 -9.90 -16.96 0.69
CA THR A 47 -10.66 -16.94 1.96
C THR A 47 -12.13 -16.64 1.70
N ASP A 48 -12.42 -15.72 0.79
CA ASP A 48 -13.75 -15.34 0.37
C ASP A 48 -13.91 -15.52 -1.16
N PRO A 49 -14.46 -16.64 -1.62
CA PRO A 49 -14.64 -16.89 -3.06
C PRO A 49 -15.49 -15.83 -3.77
N THR A 50 -16.30 -15.04 -3.05
CA THR A 50 -17.11 -13.97 -3.66
C THR A 50 -16.29 -12.79 -4.16
N CYS A 51 -15.02 -12.72 -3.77
CA CYS A 51 -14.07 -11.71 -4.25
C CYS A 51 -13.60 -11.93 -5.70
N ALA A 52 -13.96 -13.03 -6.35
CA ALA A 52 -13.62 -13.32 -7.75
C ALA A 52 -14.78 -14.00 -8.48
N PRO A 53 -14.87 -13.89 -9.82
CA PRO A 53 -15.75 -14.73 -10.61
C PRO A 53 -15.40 -16.22 -10.47
N GLU A 54 -16.36 -17.09 -10.72
CA GLU A 54 -16.15 -18.54 -10.69
C GLU A 54 -14.99 -18.94 -11.63
N GLY A 55 -14.06 -19.74 -11.11
CA GLY A 55 -12.85 -20.17 -11.84
C GLY A 55 -11.75 -19.12 -11.97
N GLY A 56 -11.91 -17.96 -11.36
CA GLY A 56 -10.93 -16.88 -11.34
C GLY A 56 -10.36 -16.57 -9.96
N ASP A 57 -9.38 -15.69 -9.94
CA ASP A 57 -8.76 -15.15 -8.73
C ASP A 57 -8.72 -13.62 -8.76
N THR A 58 -8.60 -13.03 -7.58
CA THR A 58 -8.32 -11.61 -7.39
C THR A 58 -7.04 -11.43 -6.59
N PHE A 59 -6.17 -10.57 -7.08
CA PHE A 59 -4.91 -10.24 -6.43
C PHE A 59 -4.76 -8.73 -6.24
N TYR A 60 -4.17 -8.35 -5.12
CA TYR A 60 -3.62 -7.04 -4.88
C TYR A 60 -2.12 -7.21 -4.68
N ALA A 61 -1.31 -6.57 -5.52
CA ALA A 61 0.14 -6.57 -5.40
C ALA A 61 0.62 -5.18 -5.03
N LEU A 62 1.39 -5.08 -3.94
CA LEU A 62 1.99 -3.84 -3.47
C LEU A 62 3.50 -3.91 -3.65
N SER A 63 4.04 -2.94 -4.39
CA SER A 63 5.46 -2.67 -4.50
C SER A 63 5.80 -1.39 -3.75
N PRO A 64 6.67 -1.41 -2.73
CA PRO A 64 7.14 -0.20 -2.09
C PRO A 64 7.92 0.68 -3.08
N VAL A 65 7.58 1.97 -3.11
CA VAL A 65 8.20 2.96 -3.98
C VAL A 65 8.40 4.29 -3.23
N PRO A 66 9.30 5.18 -3.68
CA PRO A 66 9.46 6.49 -3.07
C PRO A 66 8.20 7.34 -3.19
N HIS A 67 7.89 8.13 -2.16
CA HIS A 67 6.84 9.13 -2.22
C HIS A 67 7.32 10.40 -2.97
N LEU A 68 6.39 11.22 -3.45
CA LEU A 68 6.67 12.39 -4.30
C LEU A 68 7.48 13.51 -3.61
N GLY A 69 7.60 13.49 -2.29
CA GLY A 69 8.34 14.49 -1.53
C GLY A 69 9.87 14.41 -1.63
N HIS A 70 10.42 13.38 -2.29
CA HIS A 70 11.87 13.26 -2.52
C HIS A 70 12.39 14.11 -3.69
N GLY A 71 11.53 14.89 -4.35
CA GLY A 71 11.92 15.84 -5.41
C GLY A 71 12.34 15.17 -6.71
N ALA A 72 13.39 15.71 -7.35
CA ALA A 72 13.78 15.34 -8.72
C ALA A 72 14.27 13.89 -8.93
N GLN A 73 14.44 13.12 -7.86
CA GLN A 73 14.83 11.71 -7.95
C GLN A 73 13.62 10.77 -8.07
N VAL A 74 12.41 11.29 -7.82
CA VAL A 74 11.18 10.53 -7.97
C VAL A 74 10.86 10.38 -9.45
N PRO A 75 10.55 9.17 -9.91
CA PRO A 75 10.21 8.97 -11.30
C PRO A 75 8.90 9.68 -11.69
N ASP A 76 8.81 10.10 -12.93
CA ASP A 76 7.56 10.52 -13.55
C ASP A 76 6.68 9.29 -13.79
N TRP A 77 5.66 9.10 -12.96
CA TRP A 77 4.78 7.94 -13.05
C TRP A 77 3.91 7.94 -14.30
N ALA A 78 3.66 9.09 -14.92
CA ALA A 78 2.96 9.16 -16.19
C ALA A 78 3.82 8.55 -17.32
N GLU A 79 5.16 8.67 -17.23
CA GLU A 79 6.09 8.13 -18.19
C GLU A 79 6.40 6.64 -17.93
N ILE A 80 6.74 6.30 -16.68
CA ILE A 80 7.27 4.94 -16.37
C ILE A 80 6.23 3.97 -15.83
N GLY A 81 5.04 4.44 -15.43
CA GLY A 81 4.07 3.64 -14.68
C GLY A 81 3.74 2.32 -15.37
N GLU A 82 3.41 2.35 -16.65
CA GLU A 82 3.07 1.13 -17.39
C GLU A 82 4.26 0.16 -17.51
N SER A 83 5.46 0.65 -17.77
CA SER A 83 6.65 -0.20 -17.82
C SER A 83 6.99 -0.81 -16.46
N TYR A 84 6.73 -0.08 -15.37
CA TYR A 84 6.90 -0.58 -14.01
C TYR A 84 5.85 -1.64 -13.66
N ARG A 85 4.57 -1.42 -14.03
CA ARG A 85 3.50 -2.41 -13.90
C ARG A 85 3.88 -3.74 -14.57
N GLN A 86 4.42 -3.66 -15.80
CA GLN A 86 4.88 -4.84 -16.54
C GLN A 86 6.03 -5.56 -15.84
N LYS A 87 6.98 -4.82 -15.22
CA LYS A 87 8.05 -5.42 -14.41
C LYS A 87 7.48 -6.14 -13.19
N VAL A 88 6.53 -5.53 -12.47
CA VAL A 88 5.85 -6.18 -11.33
C VAL A 88 5.14 -7.46 -11.79
N GLN A 89 4.40 -7.40 -12.90
CA GLN A 89 3.74 -8.56 -13.47
C GLN A 89 4.73 -9.67 -13.82
N ALA A 90 5.86 -9.35 -14.45
CA ALA A 90 6.88 -10.34 -14.81
C ALA A 90 7.48 -11.02 -13.58
N VAL A 91 7.75 -10.28 -12.50
CA VAL A 91 8.23 -10.86 -11.23
C VAL A 91 7.18 -11.78 -10.60
N LEU A 92 5.91 -11.37 -10.62
CA LEU A 92 4.82 -12.22 -10.13
C LEU A 92 4.68 -13.50 -10.95
N GLU A 93 4.77 -13.41 -12.26
CA GLU A 93 4.67 -14.54 -13.17
C GLU A 93 5.84 -15.53 -12.99
N GLU A 94 7.05 -15.02 -12.83
CA GLU A 94 8.24 -15.83 -12.61
C GLU A 94 8.26 -16.53 -11.25
N GLN A 95 7.82 -15.85 -10.18
CA GLN A 95 8.06 -16.32 -8.81
C GLN A 95 6.83 -16.88 -8.11
N LEU A 96 5.62 -16.53 -8.53
CA LEU A 96 4.41 -16.84 -7.75
C LEU A 96 3.23 -17.31 -8.61
N LEU A 97 3.00 -16.69 -9.76
CA LEU A 97 1.79 -16.86 -10.57
C LEU A 97 2.14 -17.26 -12.02
N PRO A 98 2.70 -18.47 -12.25
CA PRO A 98 3.09 -18.89 -13.59
C PRO A 98 1.93 -18.78 -14.59
N GLY A 99 2.18 -18.17 -15.76
CA GLY A 99 1.17 -17.94 -16.79
C GLY A 99 0.20 -16.78 -16.48
N LEU A 100 0.53 -15.89 -15.54
CA LEU A 100 -0.32 -14.76 -15.17
C LEU A 100 -0.76 -13.93 -16.38
N GLY A 101 0.16 -13.66 -17.32
CA GLY A 101 -0.13 -12.85 -18.50
C GLY A 101 -1.24 -13.42 -19.39
N GLU A 102 -1.35 -14.74 -19.50
CA GLU A 102 -2.37 -15.43 -20.28
C GLU A 102 -3.76 -15.39 -19.62
N HIS A 103 -3.78 -15.26 -18.29
CA HIS A 103 -4.99 -15.28 -17.48
C HIS A 103 -5.46 -13.91 -16.99
N LEU A 104 -4.70 -12.85 -17.22
CA LEU A 104 -5.03 -11.51 -16.73
C LEU A 104 -6.24 -10.94 -17.48
N THR A 105 -7.35 -10.70 -16.76
CA THR A 105 -8.61 -10.19 -17.32
C THR A 105 -8.81 -8.70 -17.04
N ALA A 106 -8.31 -8.20 -15.92
CA ALA A 106 -8.41 -6.80 -15.53
C ALA A 106 -7.20 -6.42 -14.66
N SER A 107 -6.70 -5.21 -14.85
CA SER A 107 -5.60 -4.66 -14.05
C SER A 107 -5.81 -3.17 -13.86
N GLU A 108 -5.66 -2.70 -12.63
CA GLU A 108 -5.63 -1.27 -12.28
C GLU A 108 -4.35 -1.01 -11.48
N MET A 109 -3.73 0.14 -11.70
CA MET A 109 -2.52 0.54 -10.99
C MET A 109 -2.76 1.86 -10.26
N PHE A 110 -2.34 1.90 -9.00
CA PHE A 110 -2.29 3.09 -8.17
C PHE A 110 -0.84 3.50 -7.97
N THR A 111 -0.52 4.71 -8.37
CA THR A 111 0.80 5.32 -8.18
C THR A 111 0.79 6.30 -7.02
N PRO A 112 1.95 6.81 -6.55
CA PRO A 112 1.99 7.91 -5.61
C PRO A 112 1.18 9.15 -6.05
N GLU A 113 1.10 9.43 -7.36
CA GLU A 113 0.23 10.49 -7.89
C GLU A 113 -1.25 10.18 -7.67
N THR A 114 -1.67 8.93 -7.87
CA THR A 114 -3.05 8.50 -7.57
C THR A 114 -3.38 8.70 -6.08
N PHE A 115 -2.45 8.38 -5.19
CA PHE A 115 -2.64 8.60 -3.74
C PHE A 115 -2.71 10.09 -3.40
N ARG A 116 -1.89 10.93 -4.03
CA ARG A 116 -1.96 12.39 -3.86
C ARG A 116 -3.29 12.95 -4.35
N ASP A 117 -3.69 12.61 -5.56
CA ASP A 117 -4.78 13.30 -6.26
C ASP A 117 -6.16 12.75 -5.87
N ARG A 118 -6.29 11.43 -5.65
CA ARG A 118 -7.55 10.77 -5.33
C ARG A 118 -7.83 10.70 -3.83
N TYR A 119 -6.78 10.52 -3.01
CA TYR A 119 -6.92 10.37 -1.56
C TYR A 119 -6.37 11.55 -0.77
N LEU A 120 -5.87 12.58 -1.44
CA LEU A 120 -5.29 13.78 -0.84
C LEU A 120 -4.16 13.46 0.15
N SER A 121 -3.47 12.34 -0.06
CA SER A 121 -2.35 11.93 0.77
C SER A 121 -1.14 12.85 0.55
N PRO A 122 -0.60 13.47 1.60
CA PRO A 122 0.60 14.29 1.49
C PRO A 122 1.73 13.52 0.79
N HIS A 123 2.30 14.11 -0.25
CA HIS A 123 3.34 13.50 -1.08
C HIS A 123 2.98 12.15 -1.71
N GLY A 124 1.71 11.79 -1.77
CA GLY A 124 1.28 10.50 -2.29
C GLY A 124 1.70 9.30 -1.44
N ALA A 125 1.92 9.51 -0.14
CA ALA A 125 2.28 8.45 0.80
C ALA A 125 1.09 7.52 1.07
N GLY A 126 1.22 6.22 0.77
CA GLY A 126 0.12 5.25 0.90
C GLY A 126 -0.25 4.88 2.34
N PHE A 127 0.67 5.09 3.31
CA PHE A 127 0.51 4.64 4.70
C PHE A 127 0.53 5.76 5.75
N SER A 128 0.33 7.02 5.34
CA SER A 128 0.39 8.18 6.23
C SER A 128 1.78 8.39 6.85
N ILE A 129 1.86 8.78 8.13
CA ILE A 129 3.13 9.06 8.81
C ILE A 129 3.96 7.78 9.01
N GLU A 130 5.28 7.92 8.87
CA GLU A 130 6.24 6.84 9.06
C GLU A 130 6.14 6.24 10.49
N PRO A 131 6.18 4.91 10.65
CA PRO A 131 6.02 4.25 11.94
C PRO A 131 7.33 4.27 12.76
N ARG A 132 7.91 5.44 12.99
CA ARG A 132 9.00 5.63 13.96
C ARG A 132 8.46 5.60 15.37
N ILE A 133 9.29 5.24 16.36
CA ILE A 133 8.86 5.12 17.76
C ILE A 133 8.14 6.40 18.24
N LEU A 134 8.74 7.57 17.99
CA LEU A 134 8.17 8.88 18.38
C LEU A 134 7.05 9.39 17.44
N GLN A 135 6.59 8.55 16.51
CA GLN A 135 5.47 8.80 15.59
C GLN A 135 4.48 7.63 15.59
N SER A 136 4.51 6.80 16.61
CA SER A 136 3.66 5.60 16.71
C SER A 136 2.85 5.61 17.99
N ALA A 137 1.72 4.95 17.98
CA ALA A 137 0.81 4.80 19.11
C ALA A 137 0.49 6.14 19.79
N TRP A 138 0.88 6.32 21.03
CA TRP A 138 0.63 7.55 21.80
C TRP A 138 1.25 8.82 21.17
N PHE A 139 2.38 8.70 20.48
CA PHE A 139 3.08 9.83 19.88
C PHE A 139 2.52 10.27 18.52
N ARG A 140 1.48 9.62 18.02
CA ARG A 140 0.72 10.12 16.87
C ARG A 140 -0.13 11.32 17.27
N PRO A 141 -0.52 12.20 16.32
CA PRO A 141 -1.50 13.24 16.56
C PRO A 141 -2.71 12.67 17.30
N HIS A 142 -3.15 13.35 18.35
CA HIS A 142 -4.26 12.92 19.16
C HIS A 142 -5.60 13.09 18.42
N ASN A 143 -6.64 12.41 18.86
CA ASN A 143 -7.96 12.46 18.23
C ASN A 143 -8.70 13.79 18.49
N VAL A 144 -8.27 14.55 19.49
CA VAL A 144 -8.67 15.97 19.67
C VAL A 144 -7.49 16.84 19.33
N SER A 145 -7.67 17.84 18.47
CA SER A 145 -6.60 18.77 18.10
C SER A 145 -6.15 19.60 19.30
N GLU A 146 -4.84 19.72 19.46
CA GLU A 146 -4.20 20.58 20.46
C GLU A 146 -4.04 22.02 19.95
N GLU A 147 -4.21 22.24 18.65
CA GLU A 147 -3.99 23.54 17.99
C GLU A 147 -5.29 24.29 17.66
N ALA A 148 -6.40 23.56 17.52
CA ALA A 148 -7.67 24.15 17.11
C ALA A 148 -8.83 23.59 17.95
N GLU A 149 -9.59 24.48 18.59
CA GLU A 149 -10.78 24.11 19.37
C GLU A 149 -11.86 23.56 18.45
N GLY A 150 -12.52 22.47 18.89
CA GLY A 150 -13.59 21.82 18.13
C GLY A 150 -13.13 21.01 16.93
N LEU A 151 -11.82 20.86 16.69
CA LEU A 151 -11.28 20.01 15.62
C LEU A 151 -10.96 18.62 16.14
N TYR A 152 -11.52 17.63 15.48
CA TYR A 152 -11.36 16.21 15.81
C TYR A 152 -10.72 15.47 14.64
N LEU A 153 -9.86 14.49 14.96
CA LEU A 153 -9.07 13.76 13.97
C LEU A 153 -9.28 12.24 14.14
N ALA A 154 -9.51 11.55 13.02
CA ALA A 154 -9.58 10.10 13.00
C ALA A 154 -8.85 9.55 11.77
N GLY A 155 -8.37 8.31 11.84
CA GLY A 155 -7.76 7.63 10.71
C GLY A 155 -6.32 7.18 10.93
N ALA A 156 -5.64 6.78 9.85
CA ALA A 156 -4.29 6.20 9.90
C ALA A 156 -3.22 7.15 10.43
N GLY A 157 -3.42 8.48 10.29
CA GLY A 157 -2.48 9.50 10.74
C GLY A 157 -2.59 9.86 12.22
N THR A 158 -3.58 9.34 12.95
CA THR A 158 -3.87 9.68 14.34
C THR A 158 -3.63 8.50 15.28
N HIS A 159 -3.72 8.73 16.58
CA HIS A 159 -3.76 7.68 17.59
C HIS A 159 -4.99 6.75 17.36
N PRO A 160 -4.86 5.42 17.48
CA PRO A 160 -3.67 4.65 17.83
C PRO A 160 -2.75 4.34 16.63
N GLY A 161 -3.17 4.50 15.37
CA GLY A 161 -2.27 4.35 14.24
C GLY A 161 -2.86 3.73 12.98
N ALA A 162 -1.97 3.30 12.08
CA ALA A 162 -2.31 2.73 10.80
C ALA A 162 -2.77 1.26 10.88
N GLY A 163 -3.34 0.77 9.78
CA GLY A 163 -3.96 -0.55 9.66
C GLY A 163 -5.45 -0.52 9.99
N LEU A 164 -6.23 -1.46 9.44
CA LEU A 164 -7.69 -1.48 9.63
C LEU A 164 -8.10 -1.45 11.10
N PRO A 165 -7.52 -2.27 12.00
CA PRO A 165 -7.85 -2.21 13.41
C PRO A 165 -7.55 -0.83 14.03
N GLY A 166 -6.39 -0.26 13.74
CA GLY A 166 -5.99 1.06 14.26
C GLY A 166 -6.89 2.18 13.77
N VAL A 167 -7.26 2.17 12.49
CA VAL A 167 -8.16 3.18 11.90
C VAL A 167 -9.56 3.10 12.51
N ILE A 168 -10.11 1.89 12.68
CA ILE A 168 -11.42 1.69 13.31
C ILE A 168 -11.36 2.13 14.78
N SER A 169 -10.33 1.71 15.52
CA SER A 169 -10.16 2.12 16.92
C SER A 169 -10.00 3.63 17.08
N SER A 170 -9.40 4.32 16.11
CA SER A 170 -9.31 5.79 16.17
C SER A 170 -10.69 6.45 16.12
N ALA A 171 -11.63 5.88 15.37
CA ALA A 171 -13.01 6.36 15.32
C ALA A 171 -13.78 6.05 16.63
N GLU A 172 -13.53 4.87 17.24
CA GLU A 172 -14.09 4.50 18.53
C GLU A 172 -13.62 5.42 19.66
N VAL A 173 -12.31 5.74 19.67
CA VAL A 173 -11.75 6.72 20.62
C VAL A 173 -12.40 8.08 20.41
N LEU A 174 -12.50 8.53 19.15
CA LEU A 174 -13.12 9.79 18.81
C LEU A 174 -14.57 9.88 19.29
N ALA A 175 -15.36 8.83 19.11
CA ALA A 175 -16.76 8.77 19.52
C ALA A 175 -16.95 8.97 21.03
N GLN A 176 -15.92 8.71 21.85
CA GLN A 176 -15.95 8.93 23.30
C GLN A 176 -15.54 10.36 23.70
N LEU A 177 -14.91 11.10 22.77
CA LEU A 177 -14.35 12.43 23.01
C LEU A 177 -15.23 13.57 22.50
N VAL A 178 -16.11 13.27 21.53
CA VAL A 178 -17.07 14.27 21.01
C VAL A 178 -18.17 14.47 22.04
N PRO A 179 -18.42 15.71 22.49
CA PRO A 179 -19.54 16.01 23.39
C PRO A 179 -20.90 15.72 22.71
N ASP A 180 -21.90 15.36 23.53
CA ASP A 180 -23.30 15.21 23.09
C ASP A 180 -23.91 16.55 22.61
#